data_e2a1c2ef86820954a8caa7a049a31789
#
_entry.id   e2a1c2ef86820954a8caa7a049a31789
#
_cell.length_a   1.000
_cell.length_b   1.000
_cell.length_c   1.000
_cell.angle_alpha   90.00
_cell.angle_beta   90.00
_cell.angle_gamma   90.00
#
_symmetry.space_group_name_H-M   'P 1'
#
loop_
_entity.id
_entity.type
_entity.pdbx_description
1 polymer ?
#
loop_
_entity_poly.entity_id
_entity_poly.type
_entity_poly.pdbx_seq_one_letter_code
_entity_poly.pdbx_strand_id
1 'polypeptide(L)'
;MRVFFYVQHLLGIGHLKRAAILAHALREAGFHVTLVSGGAPMPGIDVDVQLPPASAADLTFKTLLDDAGQLVDDAWKRRRAAALLDVWRASRADVLAVELFPFGRRQMRFELLPLLEDATRLAPRPLVVCSVRDVIQSRPEREAETVALARRYFDHVLVHGDPRLAAFDRSFGAAASLEGRLHYTGYVVANAVSPSDGAAEVLVSAGGGAVGVRLLESAMLAREHTLLRGATWRVLAGLNCSEADFRALQRHVKPGIALERSREDFAALLANCALSISQAGYNTVAETLQARVRAVLVPFAAGGESEQTLRAQLLAERGAAMMLDESALTVENLAEAVNRAARAPRPPADLVDLDGARRTAELIGEFWSAKNQPPAAPSARGPLYRGPKR
;
A
#
# COMPACT_ATOMS: atom_id res chain seq x y z
N MET A 1 2.62 -22.21 -11.67
CA MET A 1 1.46 -21.72 -10.90
C MET A 1 0.97 -20.41 -11.49
N ARG A 2 -0.36 -20.29 -11.67
CA ARG A 2 -1.00 -19.07 -12.22
C ARG A 2 -1.65 -18.29 -11.11
N VAL A 3 -1.37 -16.99 -11.04
CA VAL A 3 -1.89 -16.07 -10.02
C VAL A 3 -2.76 -15.02 -10.71
N PHE A 4 -4.00 -14.89 -10.29
CA PHE A 4 -4.88 -13.79 -10.64
C PHE A 4 -4.84 -12.76 -9.52
N PHE A 5 -4.35 -11.56 -9.80
CA PHE A 5 -4.21 -10.51 -8.79
C PHE A 5 -5.10 -9.32 -9.13
N TYR A 6 -6.18 -9.16 -8.37
CA TYR A 6 -7.12 -8.05 -8.53
C TYR A 6 -6.78 -6.89 -7.62
N VAL A 7 -6.72 -5.70 -8.17
CA VAL A 7 -6.51 -4.44 -7.44
C VAL A 7 -7.50 -3.36 -7.87
N GLN A 8 -8.11 -2.68 -6.90
CA GLN A 8 -8.94 -1.49 -7.10
C GLN A 8 -8.36 -0.31 -6.35
N HIS A 9 -7.97 0.73 -7.05
CA HIS A 9 -7.71 2.04 -6.48
C HIS A 9 -8.83 3.02 -6.89
N LEU A 10 -9.10 4.04 -6.07
CA LEU A 10 -10.26 4.93 -6.26
C LEU A 10 -9.87 6.41 -6.34
N LEU A 11 -8.88 6.86 -5.55
CA LEU A 11 -8.35 8.23 -5.57
C LEU A 11 -6.82 8.24 -5.62
N GLY A 12 -6.18 7.52 -4.72
CA GLY A 12 -4.72 7.42 -4.68
C GLY A 12 -4.20 6.17 -5.39
N ILE A 13 -3.01 6.24 -5.95
CA ILE A 13 -2.39 5.16 -6.75
C ILE A 13 -1.65 4.11 -5.90
N GLY A 14 -1.56 4.31 -4.57
CA GLY A 14 -0.71 3.51 -3.68
C GLY A 14 -1.00 2.00 -3.71
N HIS A 15 -2.28 1.62 -3.83
CA HIS A 15 -2.67 0.21 -3.94
C HIS A 15 -2.19 -0.42 -5.24
N LEU A 16 -2.33 0.29 -6.37
CA LEU A 16 -1.87 -0.18 -7.66
C LEU A 16 -0.34 -0.29 -7.72
N LYS A 17 0.38 0.72 -7.19
CA LYS A 17 1.85 0.70 -7.11
C LYS A 17 2.33 -0.52 -6.31
N ARG A 18 1.75 -0.79 -5.14
CA ARG A 18 2.10 -1.97 -4.34
C ARG A 18 1.77 -3.27 -5.05
N ALA A 19 0.58 -3.39 -5.66
CA ALA A 19 0.18 -4.57 -6.40
C ALA A 19 1.11 -4.85 -7.59
N ALA A 20 1.58 -3.81 -8.29
CA ALA A 20 2.55 -3.96 -9.38
C ALA A 20 3.90 -4.49 -8.89
N ILE A 21 4.41 -3.98 -7.75
CA ILE A 21 5.65 -4.49 -7.13
C ILE A 21 5.49 -5.97 -6.74
N LEU A 22 4.37 -6.33 -6.12
CA LEU A 22 4.07 -7.72 -5.76
C LEU A 22 3.94 -8.63 -6.98
N ALA A 23 3.26 -8.15 -8.04
CA ALA A 23 3.12 -8.90 -9.29
C ALA A 23 4.48 -9.12 -9.96
N HIS A 24 5.36 -8.12 -9.91
CA HIS A 24 6.74 -8.26 -10.42
C HIS A 24 7.51 -9.32 -9.64
N ALA A 25 7.51 -9.26 -8.30
CA ALA A 25 8.20 -10.25 -7.47
C ALA A 25 7.67 -11.68 -7.65
N LEU A 26 6.35 -11.83 -7.83
CA LEU A 26 5.74 -13.12 -8.17
C LEU A 26 6.23 -13.64 -9.53
N ARG A 27 6.35 -12.77 -10.55
CA ARG A 27 6.89 -13.15 -11.86
C ARG A 27 8.36 -13.56 -11.78
N GLU A 28 9.18 -12.82 -11.02
CA GLU A 28 10.59 -13.19 -10.75
C GLU A 28 10.70 -14.55 -10.05
N ALA A 29 9.75 -14.89 -9.19
CA ALA A 29 9.66 -16.23 -8.55
C ALA A 29 9.11 -17.33 -9.49
N GLY A 30 8.90 -17.04 -10.78
CA GLY A 30 8.45 -18.00 -11.78
C GLY A 30 6.94 -18.21 -11.85
N PHE A 31 6.13 -17.32 -11.29
CA PHE A 31 4.67 -17.43 -11.38
C PHE A 31 4.13 -16.69 -12.62
N HIS A 32 3.08 -17.24 -13.24
CA HIS A 32 2.35 -16.54 -14.30
C HIS A 32 1.29 -15.65 -13.67
N VAL A 33 1.53 -14.35 -13.63
CA VAL A 33 0.65 -13.38 -12.97
C VAL A 33 -0.23 -12.67 -14.00
N THR A 34 -1.52 -12.65 -13.76
CA THR A 34 -2.50 -11.77 -14.41
C THR A 34 -2.87 -10.66 -13.43
N LEU A 35 -2.26 -9.49 -13.57
CA LEU A 35 -2.58 -8.29 -12.78
C LEU A 35 -3.78 -7.56 -13.40
N VAL A 36 -4.87 -7.49 -12.66
CA VAL A 36 -6.14 -6.88 -13.11
C VAL A 36 -6.40 -5.61 -12.31
N SER A 37 -6.45 -4.48 -13.01
CA SER A 37 -6.76 -3.19 -12.41
C SER A 37 -8.19 -2.76 -12.66
N GLY A 38 -8.84 -2.30 -11.61
CA GLY A 38 -10.19 -1.75 -11.68
C GLY A 38 -10.27 -0.22 -11.56
N GLY A 39 -9.17 0.46 -11.23
CA GLY A 39 -9.10 1.93 -11.19
C GLY A 39 -8.67 2.55 -12.51
N ALA A 40 -8.50 3.86 -12.55
CA ALA A 40 -8.02 4.56 -13.73
C ALA A 40 -6.62 4.09 -14.14
N PRO A 41 -6.32 3.97 -15.45
CA PRO A 41 -4.96 3.66 -15.92
C PRO A 41 -3.96 4.68 -15.40
N MET A 42 -2.76 4.21 -15.03
CA MET A 42 -1.71 5.08 -14.51
C MET A 42 -0.44 4.98 -15.34
N PRO A 43 0.13 6.12 -15.78
CA PRO A 43 1.41 6.12 -16.48
C PRO A 43 2.50 5.40 -15.68
N GLY A 44 3.33 4.60 -16.34
CA GLY A 44 4.45 3.90 -15.74
C GLY A 44 4.07 2.67 -14.90
N ILE A 45 2.79 2.26 -14.88
CA ILE A 45 2.35 1.02 -14.23
C ILE A 45 1.57 0.17 -15.23
N ASP A 46 2.20 -0.89 -15.72
CA ASP A 46 1.57 -1.82 -16.64
C ASP A 46 0.70 -2.84 -15.88
N VAL A 47 -0.49 -3.09 -16.42
CA VAL A 47 -1.41 -4.13 -15.95
C VAL A 47 -1.76 -5.05 -17.13
N ASP A 48 -1.99 -6.34 -16.84
CA ASP A 48 -2.32 -7.29 -17.92
C ASP A 48 -3.77 -7.11 -18.40
N VAL A 49 -4.65 -6.69 -17.49
CA VAL A 49 -6.07 -6.43 -17.82
C VAL A 49 -6.53 -5.15 -17.11
N GLN A 50 -7.07 -4.24 -17.91
CA GLN A 50 -7.73 -3.04 -17.43
C GLN A 50 -9.25 -3.24 -17.53
N LEU A 51 -9.92 -3.27 -16.39
CA LEU A 51 -11.40 -3.24 -16.35
C LEU A 51 -11.93 -1.82 -16.63
N PRO A 52 -13.21 -1.67 -17.01
CA PRO A 52 -13.83 -0.35 -17.07
C PRO A 52 -13.55 0.42 -15.77
N PRO A 53 -12.85 1.57 -15.80
CA PRO A 53 -12.35 2.21 -14.59
C PRO A 53 -13.48 2.69 -13.66
N ALA A 54 -13.25 2.55 -12.35
CA ALA A 54 -14.07 3.19 -11.33
C ALA A 54 -13.20 4.07 -10.45
N SER A 55 -13.68 5.26 -10.15
CA SER A 55 -13.05 6.22 -9.22
C SER A 55 -14.06 6.66 -8.14
N ALA A 56 -13.58 7.28 -7.07
CA ALA A 56 -14.45 7.89 -6.08
C ALA A 56 -14.68 9.37 -6.40
N ALA A 57 -15.91 9.83 -6.23
CA ALA A 57 -16.25 11.24 -6.44
C ALA A 57 -15.62 12.14 -5.38
N ASP A 58 -15.39 11.61 -4.17
CA ASP A 58 -14.90 12.36 -3.02
C ASP A 58 -14.16 11.45 -2.01
N LEU A 59 -13.65 12.07 -0.95
CA LEU A 59 -12.93 11.40 0.14
C LEU A 59 -13.84 10.49 1.01
N THR A 60 -15.16 10.54 0.87
CA THR A 60 -16.06 9.64 1.60
C THR A 60 -16.13 8.25 0.98
N PHE A 61 -15.70 8.11 -0.27
CA PHE A 61 -15.71 6.87 -1.05
C PHE A 61 -17.11 6.23 -1.20
N LYS A 62 -18.17 7.00 -0.97
CA LYS A 62 -19.55 6.47 -1.06
C LYS A 62 -20.06 6.44 -2.48
N THR A 63 -19.65 7.40 -3.29
CA THR A 63 -20.12 7.61 -4.65
C THR A 63 -19.04 7.19 -5.64
N LEU A 64 -19.38 6.30 -6.56
CA LEU A 64 -18.49 5.87 -7.64
C LEU A 64 -18.81 6.58 -8.93
N LEU A 65 -17.76 6.95 -9.66
CA LEU A 65 -17.80 7.50 -11.01
C LEU A 65 -17.16 6.51 -11.98
N ASP A 66 -17.66 6.46 -13.19
CA ASP A 66 -17.06 5.77 -14.32
C ASP A 66 -15.93 6.59 -14.99
N ASP A 67 -15.41 6.12 -16.10
CA ASP A 67 -14.36 6.78 -16.89
C ASP A 67 -14.80 8.09 -17.54
N ALA A 68 -16.11 8.28 -17.77
CA ALA A 68 -16.69 9.53 -18.25
C ALA A 68 -17.03 10.52 -17.11
N GLY A 69 -16.73 10.17 -15.85
CA GLY A 69 -17.08 10.97 -14.68
C GLY A 69 -18.57 10.94 -14.34
N GLN A 70 -19.34 9.97 -14.87
CA GLN A 70 -20.75 9.80 -14.59
C GLN A 70 -20.95 8.89 -13.38
N LEU A 71 -22.08 9.08 -12.67
CA LEU A 71 -22.46 8.21 -11.57
C LEU A 71 -22.68 6.77 -12.06
N VAL A 72 -22.03 5.84 -11.38
CA VAL A 72 -22.13 4.41 -11.67
C VAL A 72 -23.53 3.89 -11.32
N ASP A 73 -24.26 3.39 -12.32
CA ASP A 73 -25.56 2.75 -12.16
C ASP A 73 -25.48 1.22 -12.00
N ASP A 74 -26.61 0.58 -11.74
CA ASP A 74 -26.64 -0.88 -11.56
C ASP A 74 -26.40 -1.67 -12.87
N ALA A 75 -26.69 -1.09 -14.03
CA ALA A 75 -26.39 -1.70 -15.31
C ALA A 75 -24.88 -1.72 -15.56
N TRP A 76 -24.20 -0.62 -15.26
CA TRP A 76 -22.75 -0.53 -15.31
C TRP A 76 -22.09 -1.53 -14.35
N LYS A 77 -22.57 -1.61 -13.10
CA LYS A 77 -22.05 -2.57 -12.09
C LYS A 77 -22.18 -4.02 -12.57
N ARG A 78 -23.33 -4.39 -13.15
CA ARG A 78 -23.52 -5.75 -13.69
C ARG A 78 -22.56 -6.04 -14.84
N ARG A 79 -22.41 -5.12 -15.81
CA ARG A 79 -21.47 -5.30 -16.92
C ARG A 79 -20.03 -5.46 -16.43
N ARG A 80 -19.63 -4.61 -15.48
CA ARG A 80 -18.29 -4.66 -14.91
C ARG A 80 -18.02 -5.96 -14.13
N ALA A 81 -18.95 -6.39 -13.28
CA ALA A 81 -18.84 -7.66 -12.56
C ALA A 81 -18.76 -8.86 -13.52
N ALA A 82 -19.53 -8.84 -14.61
CA ALA A 82 -19.45 -9.86 -15.64
C ALA A 82 -18.06 -9.87 -16.31
N ALA A 83 -17.55 -8.71 -16.72
CA ALA A 83 -16.22 -8.59 -17.31
C ALA A 83 -15.11 -9.13 -16.38
N LEU A 84 -15.16 -8.83 -15.07
CA LEU A 84 -14.23 -9.37 -14.09
C LEU A 84 -14.31 -10.90 -14.00
N LEU A 85 -15.52 -11.45 -13.96
CA LEU A 85 -15.72 -12.91 -13.91
C LEU A 85 -15.24 -13.60 -15.18
N ASP A 86 -15.45 -13.01 -16.36
CA ASP A 86 -14.98 -13.57 -17.63
C ASP A 86 -13.44 -13.65 -17.67
N VAL A 87 -12.75 -12.58 -17.25
CA VAL A 87 -11.29 -12.55 -17.14
C VAL A 87 -10.79 -13.56 -16.11
N TRP A 88 -11.45 -13.64 -14.96
CA TRP A 88 -11.12 -14.60 -13.90
C TRP A 88 -11.20 -16.04 -14.42
N ARG A 89 -12.32 -16.42 -15.02
CA ARG A 89 -12.55 -17.78 -15.55
C ARG A 89 -11.57 -18.13 -16.67
N ALA A 90 -11.30 -17.18 -17.57
CA ALA A 90 -10.33 -17.35 -18.65
C ALA A 90 -8.90 -17.56 -18.14
N SER A 91 -8.53 -16.96 -17.02
CA SER A 91 -7.19 -17.07 -16.42
C SER A 91 -6.87 -18.49 -15.94
N ARG A 92 -7.88 -19.26 -15.55
CA ARG A 92 -7.73 -20.58 -14.90
C ARG A 92 -6.67 -20.55 -13.79
N ALA A 93 -6.71 -19.53 -12.97
CA ALA A 93 -5.69 -19.28 -11.95
C ALA A 93 -5.76 -20.29 -10.80
N ASP A 94 -4.59 -20.68 -10.31
CA ASP A 94 -4.39 -21.54 -9.14
C ASP A 94 -4.52 -20.75 -7.83
N VAL A 95 -4.27 -19.44 -7.92
CA VAL A 95 -4.31 -18.49 -6.79
C VAL A 95 -5.12 -17.27 -7.18
N LEU A 96 -6.03 -16.86 -6.30
CA LEU A 96 -6.74 -15.58 -6.35
C LEU A 96 -6.20 -14.67 -5.25
N ALA A 97 -5.50 -13.61 -5.63
CA ALA A 97 -5.07 -12.53 -4.74
C ALA A 97 -5.98 -11.31 -4.89
N VAL A 98 -6.48 -10.77 -3.78
CA VAL A 98 -7.37 -9.60 -3.77
C VAL A 98 -6.80 -8.52 -2.86
N GLU A 99 -6.64 -7.32 -3.42
CA GLU A 99 -6.09 -6.19 -2.67
C GLU A 99 -7.16 -5.55 -1.77
N LEU A 100 -6.85 -5.46 -0.48
CA LEU A 100 -7.55 -4.77 0.60
C LEU A 100 -8.91 -5.38 1.02
N PHE A 101 -9.70 -5.99 0.15
CA PHE A 101 -10.98 -6.58 0.55
C PHE A 101 -10.75 -7.86 1.37
N PRO A 102 -11.45 -8.07 2.51
CA PRO A 102 -12.63 -7.35 3.02
C PRO A 102 -12.33 -6.20 4.00
N PHE A 103 -11.08 -5.85 4.27
CA PHE A 103 -10.68 -4.78 5.18
C PHE A 103 -11.00 -3.38 4.66
N GLY A 104 -11.32 -3.27 3.37
CA GLY A 104 -11.77 -2.06 2.68
C GLY A 104 -12.54 -2.38 1.41
N ARG A 105 -12.74 -1.39 0.53
CA ARG A 105 -13.39 -1.57 -0.79
C ARG A 105 -14.82 -2.12 -0.73
N ARG A 106 -15.58 -1.80 0.32
CA ARG A 106 -16.98 -2.29 0.48
C ARG A 106 -17.89 -1.90 -0.68
N GLN A 107 -17.68 -0.74 -1.27
CA GLN A 107 -18.41 -0.26 -2.45
C GLN A 107 -18.20 -1.13 -3.70
N MET A 108 -17.15 -1.97 -3.71
CA MET A 108 -16.86 -2.91 -4.79
C MET A 108 -17.43 -4.32 -4.53
N ARG A 109 -18.28 -4.50 -3.53
CA ARG A 109 -18.90 -5.80 -3.21
C ARG A 109 -19.71 -6.39 -4.36
N PHE A 110 -20.27 -5.54 -5.21
CA PHE A 110 -21.07 -5.96 -6.37
C PHE A 110 -20.28 -6.84 -7.36
N GLU A 111 -18.96 -6.71 -7.40
CA GLU A 111 -18.06 -7.53 -8.23
C GLU A 111 -17.19 -8.48 -7.41
N LEU A 112 -16.74 -8.08 -6.21
CA LEU A 112 -15.82 -8.90 -5.40
C LEU A 112 -16.52 -10.11 -4.76
N LEU A 113 -17.77 -9.98 -4.30
CA LEU A 113 -18.49 -11.12 -3.75
C LEU A 113 -18.78 -12.18 -4.81
N PRO A 114 -19.31 -11.86 -6.02
CA PRO A 114 -19.45 -12.83 -7.10
C PRO A 114 -18.13 -13.50 -7.49
N LEU A 115 -17.01 -12.77 -7.55
CA LEU A 115 -15.69 -13.32 -7.84
C LEU A 115 -15.26 -14.37 -6.80
N LEU A 116 -15.38 -14.03 -5.51
CA LEU A 116 -15.03 -14.92 -4.41
C LEU A 116 -15.94 -16.14 -4.32
N GLU A 117 -17.24 -15.96 -4.59
CA GLU A 117 -18.18 -17.06 -4.65
C GLU A 117 -17.88 -18.00 -5.82
N ASP A 118 -17.55 -17.48 -7.00
CA ASP A 118 -17.15 -18.30 -8.15
C ASP A 118 -15.87 -19.10 -7.82
N ALA A 119 -14.87 -18.46 -7.22
CA ALA A 119 -13.64 -19.12 -6.79
C ALA A 119 -13.89 -20.25 -5.78
N THR A 120 -14.85 -20.11 -4.87
CA THR A 120 -15.16 -21.16 -3.88
C THR A 120 -15.88 -22.36 -4.49
N ARG A 121 -16.51 -22.23 -5.66
CA ARG A 121 -17.24 -23.31 -6.35
C ARG A 121 -16.36 -24.16 -7.28
N LEU A 122 -15.14 -23.69 -7.57
CA LEU A 122 -14.23 -24.42 -8.46
C LEU A 122 -13.69 -25.68 -7.80
N ALA A 123 -13.44 -26.71 -8.62
CA ALA A 123 -12.80 -27.94 -8.21
C ALA A 123 -11.64 -28.27 -9.19
N PRO A 124 -10.37 -28.22 -8.74
CA PRO A 124 -9.93 -27.87 -7.40
C PRO A 124 -10.17 -26.39 -7.06
N ARG A 125 -10.46 -26.11 -5.78
CA ARG A 125 -10.62 -24.74 -5.31
C ARG A 125 -9.27 -24.02 -5.30
N PRO A 126 -9.13 -22.83 -5.90
CA PRO A 126 -7.89 -22.05 -5.86
C PRO A 126 -7.52 -21.64 -4.43
N LEU A 127 -6.26 -21.35 -4.21
CA LEU A 127 -5.81 -20.64 -3.00
C LEU A 127 -6.32 -19.20 -3.08
N VAL A 128 -6.98 -18.71 -2.01
CA VAL A 128 -7.51 -17.33 -1.98
C VAL A 128 -6.80 -16.54 -0.90
N VAL A 129 -6.09 -15.47 -1.30
CA VAL A 129 -5.32 -14.62 -0.39
C VAL A 129 -5.77 -13.17 -0.44
N CYS A 130 -5.83 -12.52 0.73
CA CYS A 130 -6.02 -11.09 0.85
C CYS A 130 -4.65 -10.41 0.99
N SER A 131 -4.40 -9.38 0.21
CA SER A 131 -3.24 -8.49 0.32
C SER A 131 -3.67 -7.22 1.05
N VAL A 132 -3.08 -6.91 2.20
CA VAL A 132 -3.46 -5.74 3.00
C VAL A 132 -2.21 -5.01 3.52
N ARG A 133 -2.26 -3.69 3.61
CA ARG A 133 -1.16 -2.88 4.17
C ARG A 133 -1.11 -2.96 5.71
N ASP A 134 -0.01 -2.47 6.28
CA ASP A 134 0.34 -2.46 7.70
C ASP A 134 -0.75 -1.89 8.63
N VAL A 135 -1.31 -0.74 8.25
CA VAL A 135 -2.34 -0.01 8.99
C VAL A 135 -3.54 0.22 8.07
N ILE A 136 -4.74 -0.05 8.56
CA ILE A 136 -6.00 0.20 7.85
C ILE A 136 -6.82 1.26 8.57
N GLN A 137 -7.79 1.84 7.85
CA GLN A 137 -8.78 2.72 8.46
C GLN A 137 -9.57 1.96 9.51
N SER A 138 -9.42 2.33 10.78
CA SER A 138 -10.17 1.70 11.87
C SER A 138 -11.68 1.90 11.71
N ARG A 139 -12.44 0.81 11.82
CA ARG A 139 -13.90 0.77 11.70
C ARG A 139 -14.44 -0.31 12.64
N PRO A 140 -14.41 -0.09 13.97
CA PRO A 140 -14.80 -1.11 14.97
C PRO A 140 -16.19 -1.70 14.71
N GLU A 141 -17.12 -0.88 14.26
CA GLU A 141 -18.50 -1.27 13.95
C GLU A 141 -18.62 -2.27 12.78
N ARG A 142 -17.52 -2.50 12.03
CA ARG A 142 -17.47 -3.37 10.84
C ARG A 142 -16.57 -4.58 11.00
N GLU A 143 -15.83 -4.66 12.09
CA GLU A 143 -14.82 -5.71 12.28
C GLU A 143 -15.43 -7.11 12.28
N ALA A 144 -16.57 -7.32 12.92
CA ALA A 144 -17.25 -8.61 12.95
C ALA A 144 -17.63 -9.10 11.54
N GLU A 145 -18.16 -8.22 10.69
CA GLU A 145 -18.47 -8.54 9.29
C GLU A 145 -17.21 -8.82 8.47
N THR A 146 -16.15 -8.02 8.69
CA THR A 146 -14.86 -8.21 8.02
C THR A 146 -14.25 -9.56 8.36
N VAL A 147 -14.26 -9.95 9.64
CA VAL A 147 -13.82 -11.28 10.10
C VAL A 147 -14.64 -12.40 9.46
N ALA A 148 -15.97 -12.26 9.44
CA ALA A 148 -16.84 -13.26 8.83
C ALA A 148 -16.53 -13.47 7.34
N LEU A 149 -16.34 -12.38 6.58
CA LEU A 149 -15.97 -12.43 5.16
C LEU A 149 -14.56 -13.01 4.96
N ALA A 150 -13.60 -12.59 5.79
CA ALA A 150 -12.23 -13.10 5.73
C ALA A 150 -12.20 -14.62 5.96
N ARG A 151 -12.88 -15.10 6.99
CA ARG A 151 -12.95 -16.54 7.31
C ARG A 151 -13.69 -17.35 6.25
N ARG A 152 -14.73 -16.77 5.62
CA ARG A 152 -15.54 -17.45 4.61
C ARG A 152 -14.80 -17.65 3.31
N TYR A 153 -14.07 -16.65 2.84
CA TYR A 153 -13.55 -16.64 1.48
C TYR A 153 -12.05 -16.79 1.38
N PHE A 154 -11.27 -16.31 2.36
CA PHE A 154 -9.82 -16.24 2.26
C PHE A 154 -9.14 -17.35 3.08
N ASP A 155 -8.17 -17.99 2.48
CA ASP A 155 -7.32 -18.97 3.15
C ASP A 155 -6.28 -18.25 4.01
N HIS A 156 -5.69 -17.14 3.51
CA HIS A 156 -4.67 -16.35 4.19
C HIS A 156 -4.87 -14.85 3.97
N VAL A 157 -4.39 -14.06 4.93
CA VAL A 157 -4.31 -12.58 4.90
C VAL A 157 -2.84 -12.20 5.01
N LEU A 158 -2.30 -11.59 3.97
CA LEU A 158 -0.92 -11.13 3.90
C LEU A 158 -0.88 -9.66 4.31
N VAL A 159 -0.33 -9.38 5.48
CA VAL A 159 -0.15 -8.01 5.99
C VAL A 159 1.21 -7.50 5.55
N HIS A 160 1.21 -6.53 4.66
CA HIS A 160 2.43 -5.90 4.15
C HIS A 160 2.93 -4.85 5.15
N GLY A 161 3.58 -5.31 6.19
CA GLY A 161 4.11 -4.51 7.28
C GLY A 161 4.95 -5.36 8.21
N ASP A 162 5.55 -4.72 9.19
CA ASP A 162 6.36 -5.35 10.22
C ASP A 162 5.69 -5.15 11.59
N PRO A 163 5.34 -6.22 12.32
CA PRO A 163 4.69 -6.10 13.63
C PRO A 163 5.57 -5.40 14.67
N ARG A 164 6.90 -5.35 14.46
CA ARG A 164 7.81 -4.57 15.32
C ARG A 164 7.54 -3.06 15.22
N LEU A 165 7.06 -2.57 14.09
CA LEU A 165 6.66 -1.17 13.93
C LEU A 165 5.15 -1.00 14.21
N ALA A 166 4.31 -1.75 13.50
CA ALA A 166 2.85 -1.63 13.57
C ALA A 166 2.20 -3.02 13.58
N ALA A 167 1.87 -3.53 14.76
CA ALA A 167 1.03 -4.72 14.86
C ALA A 167 -0.37 -4.40 14.32
N PHE A 168 -0.96 -5.33 13.58
CA PHE A 168 -2.19 -5.11 12.80
C PHE A 168 -3.41 -4.80 13.69
N ASP A 169 -3.41 -5.31 14.92
CA ASP A 169 -4.42 -5.03 15.95
C ASP A 169 -4.50 -3.55 16.37
N ARG A 170 -3.44 -2.78 16.15
CA ARG A 170 -3.45 -1.32 16.41
C ARG A 170 -4.48 -0.58 15.54
N SER A 171 -4.84 -1.14 14.40
CA SER A 171 -5.85 -0.56 13.48
C SER A 171 -7.05 -1.48 13.22
N PHE A 172 -6.94 -2.76 13.58
CA PHE A 172 -7.99 -3.77 13.45
C PHE A 172 -8.06 -4.61 14.74
N GLY A 173 -8.90 -4.20 15.68
CA GLY A 173 -8.99 -4.80 17.01
C GLY A 173 -9.35 -6.29 17.01
N ALA A 174 -10.08 -6.74 15.99
CA ALA A 174 -10.46 -8.15 15.82
C ALA A 174 -9.37 -9.03 15.17
N ALA A 175 -8.12 -8.55 15.04
CA ALA A 175 -7.03 -9.30 14.38
C ALA A 175 -6.81 -10.69 14.96
N ALA A 176 -6.89 -10.86 16.28
CA ALA A 176 -6.79 -12.16 16.96
C ALA A 176 -7.83 -13.18 16.46
N SER A 177 -9.01 -12.73 15.98
CA SER A 177 -10.01 -13.60 15.36
C SER A 177 -9.55 -14.19 14.02
N LEU A 178 -8.44 -13.73 13.44
CA LEU A 178 -7.84 -14.24 12.21
C LEU A 178 -6.53 -14.98 12.48
N GLU A 179 -6.25 -15.36 13.74
CA GLU A 179 -5.07 -16.15 14.08
C GLU A 179 -4.96 -17.41 13.21
N GLY A 180 -3.72 -17.72 12.78
CA GLY A 180 -3.43 -18.82 11.84
C GLY A 180 -3.68 -18.49 10.36
N ARG A 181 -4.36 -17.36 10.05
CA ARG A 181 -4.55 -16.88 8.68
C ARG A 181 -3.79 -15.61 8.37
N LEU A 182 -3.37 -14.86 9.40
CA LEU A 182 -2.72 -13.56 9.29
C LEU A 182 -1.20 -13.74 9.27
N HIS A 183 -0.55 -13.27 8.22
CA HIS A 183 0.89 -13.43 8.01
C HIS A 183 1.52 -12.10 7.64
N TYR A 184 2.53 -11.69 8.38
CA TYR A 184 3.32 -10.49 8.04
C TYR A 184 4.36 -10.83 6.98
N THR A 185 4.51 -9.95 6.01
CA THR A 185 5.46 -10.11 4.91
C THR A 185 6.68 -9.19 5.02
N GLY A 186 6.62 -8.16 5.84
CA GLY A 186 7.48 -6.98 5.73
C GLY A 186 6.85 -5.92 4.81
N TYR A 187 7.46 -4.74 4.76
CA TYR A 187 7.02 -3.66 3.87
C TYR A 187 7.37 -3.96 2.42
N VAL A 188 6.44 -3.62 1.53
CA VAL A 188 6.61 -3.81 0.08
C VAL A 188 7.19 -2.54 -0.53
N VAL A 189 8.41 -2.65 -1.01
CA VAL A 189 9.12 -1.58 -1.75
C VAL A 189 9.69 -2.16 -3.04
N ALA A 190 9.93 -1.30 -4.03
CA ALA A 190 10.70 -1.69 -5.21
C ALA A 190 12.17 -1.91 -4.83
N ASN A 191 12.93 -2.53 -5.73
CA ASN A 191 14.36 -2.74 -5.51
C ASN A 191 15.05 -1.42 -5.14
N ALA A 192 15.99 -1.50 -4.17
CA ALA A 192 16.72 -0.33 -3.70
C ALA A 192 17.48 0.35 -4.84
N VAL A 193 17.41 1.65 -4.89
CA VAL A 193 18.24 2.47 -5.78
C VAL A 193 19.49 2.85 -5.00
N SER A 194 20.66 2.59 -5.57
CA SER A 194 21.90 3.01 -4.96
C SER A 194 21.99 4.54 -4.92
N PRO A 195 22.44 5.14 -3.81
CA PRO A 195 22.72 6.57 -3.77
C PRO A 195 23.72 6.92 -4.86
N SER A 196 23.48 8.01 -5.57
CA SER A 196 24.47 8.63 -6.45
C SER A 196 25.13 9.80 -5.73
N ASP A 197 26.34 10.18 -6.13
CA ASP A 197 27.05 11.36 -5.62
C ASP A 197 26.34 12.65 -6.06
N GLY A 198 25.12 12.86 -5.61
CA GLY A 198 24.26 13.98 -5.94
C GLY A 198 24.16 15.01 -4.82
N ALA A 199 23.81 16.25 -5.17
CA ALA A 199 23.60 17.33 -4.22
C ALA A 199 22.50 16.95 -3.22
N ALA A 200 22.75 17.19 -1.94
CA ALA A 200 21.82 16.92 -0.85
C ALA A 200 20.64 17.91 -0.89
N GLU A 201 19.66 17.63 -1.72
CA GLU A 201 18.41 18.41 -1.81
C GLU A 201 17.49 18.12 -0.64
N VAL A 202 16.55 19.03 -0.36
CA VAL A 202 15.38 18.71 0.45
C VAL A 202 14.25 18.31 -0.49
N LEU A 203 13.74 17.08 -0.32
CA LEU A 203 12.66 16.55 -1.14
C LEU A 203 11.32 16.74 -0.42
N VAL A 204 10.41 17.49 -1.03
CA VAL A 204 9.06 17.73 -0.51
C VAL A 204 8.04 17.04 -1.41
N SER A 205 7.16 16.20 -0.85
CA SER A 205 6.16 15.51 -1.66
C SER A 205 4.81 15.36 -0.93
N ALA A 206 3.71 15.55 -1.67
CA ALA A 206 2.36 15.27 -1.21
C ALA A 206 1.83 13.89 -1.64
N GLY A 207 2.72 13.00 -2.11
CA GLY A 207 2.33 11.73 -2.72
C GLY A 207 1.63 11.90 -4.07
N GLY A 208 0.97 10.85 -4.55
CA GLY A 208 0.23 10.88 -5.82
C GLY A 208 -1.21 11.39 -5.71
N GLY A 209 -1.64 11.85 -4.52
CA GLY A 209 -3.01 12.22 -4.24
C GLY A 209 -3.38 13.66 -4.62
N ALA A 210 -4.68 13.94 -4.63
CA ALA A 210 -5.24 15.29 -4.84
C ALA A 210 -5.20 16.18 -3.58
N VAL A 211 -4.49 15.74 -2.54
CA VAL A 211 -4.41 16.42 -1.23
C VAL A 211 -2.95 16.77 -0.92
N GLY A 212 -2.74 17.80 -0.11
CA GLY A 212 -1.40 18.17 0.37
C GLY A 212 -0.84 19.48 -0.15
N VAL A 213 -1.61 20.26 -0.90
CA VAL A 213 -1.21 21.60 -1.40
C VAL A 213 -0.73 22.49 -0.25
N ARG A 214 -1.44 22.47 0.89
CA ARG A 214 -1.06 23.23 2.09
C ARG A 214 0.32 22.83 2.62
N LEU A 215 0.66 21.54 2.59
CA LEU A 215 2.00 21.08 2.99
C LEU A 215 3.07 21.63 2.05
N LEU A 216 2.85 21.54 0.74
CA LEU A 216 3.81 22.03 -0.26
C LEU A 216 4.04 23.54 -0.13
N GLU A 217 2.97 24.32 -0.01
CA GLU A 217 3.05 25.77 0.20
C GLU A 217 3.80 26.12 1.49
N SER A 218 3.41 25.50 2.62
CA SER A 218 4.08 25.71 3.90
C SER A 218 5.56 25.36 3.84
N ALA A 219 5.94 24.29 3.13
CA ALA A 219 7.34 23.89 2.96
C ALA A 219 8.13 24.93 2.15
N MET A 220 7.58 25.43 1.05
CA MET A 220 8.23 26.46 0.24
C MET A 220 8.47 27.74 1.04
N LEU A 221 7.52 28.14 1.88
CA LEU A 221 7.61 29.31 2.75
C LEU A 221 8.58 29.09 3.93
N ALA A 222 8.59 27.87 4.51
CA ALA A 222 9.44 27.54 5.65
C ALA A 222 10.94 27.49 5.32
N ARG A 223 11.31 27.27 4.03
CA ARG A 223 12.71 27.12 3.59
C ARG A 223 13.65 28.15 4.19
N GLU A 224 13.31 29.43 4.10
CA GLU A 224 14.18 30.55 4.56
C GLU A 224 14.44 30.53 6.08
N HIS A 225 13.59 29.84 6.86
CA HIS A 225 13.69 29.75 8.31
C HIS A 225 14.40 28.47 8.78
N THR A 226 14.98 27.68 7.83
CA THR A 226 15.60 26.40 8.14
C THR A 226 17.13 26.45 8.01
N LEU A 227 17.79 25.50 8.67
CA LEU A 227 19.23 25.25 8.50
C LEU A 227 19.58 24.79 7.07
N LEU A 228 18.60 24.29 6.32
CA LEU A 228 18.74 23.78 4.96
C LEU A 228 18.35 24.82 3.89
N ARG A 229 18.25 26.11 4.23
CA ARG A 229 17.91 27.19 3.29
C ARG A 229 18.89 27.31 2.10
N GLY A 230 20.14 26.88 2.28
CA GLY A 230 21.16 26.87 1.23
C GLY A 230 21.05 25.71 0.24
N ALA A 231 20.27 24.66 0.58
CA ALA A 231 20.01 23.55 -0.31
C ALA A 231 18.92 23.88 -1.34
N THR A 232 18.90 23.15 -2.44
CA THR A 232 17.76 23.13 -3.36
C THR A 232 16.62 22.38 -2.70
N TRP A 233 15.43 22.96 -2.71
CA TRP A 233 14.19 22.31 -2.27
C TRP A 233 13.40 21.89 -3.50
N ARG A 234 13.34 20.57 -3.75
CA ARG A 234 12.55 19.99 -4.83
C ARG A 234 11.17 19.66 -4.30
N VAL A 235 10.16 20.27 -4.88
CA VAL A 235 8.76 20.19 -4.44
C VAL A 235 7.96 19.44 -5.52
N LEU A 236 7.42 18.28 -5.17
CA LEU A 236 6.65 17.42 -6.05
C LEU A 236 5.16 17.52 -5.71
N ALA A 237 4.40 18.13 -6.60
CA ALA A 237 2.97 18.41 -6.38
C ALA A 237 2.04 17.19 -6.57
N GLY A 238 2.56 16.07 -7.13
CA GLY A 238 1.78 14.89 -7.45
C GLY A 238 0.99 15.00 -8.77
N LEU A 239 0.68 13.85 -9.36
CA LEU A 239 0.00 13.78 -10.67
C LEU A 239 -1.42 14.35 -10.61
N ASN A 240 -2.12 14.18 -9.50
CA ASN A 240 -3.52 14.59 -9.32
C ASN A 240 -3.67 16.02 -8.75
N CYS A 241 -2.58 16.78 -8.65
CA CYS A 241 -2.64 18.21 -8.31
C CYS A 241 -3.37 18.97 -9.41
N SER A 242 -4.42 19.71 -9.06
CA SER A 242 -5.18 20.49 -10.02
C SER A 242 -4.31 21.57 -10.68
N GLU A 243 -4.69 21.98 -11.90
CA GLU A 243 -3.97 23.06 -12.60
C GLU A 243 -4.05 24.38 -11.83
N ALA A 244 -5.17 24.63 -11.16
CA ALA A 244 -5.36 25.83 -10.33
C ALA A 244 -4.42 25.83 -9.12
N ASP A 245 -4.32 24.67 -8.43
CA ASP A 245 -3.44 24.51 -7.28
C ASP A 245 -1.96 24.59 -7.68
N PHE A 246 -1.59 23.96 -8.80
CA PHE A 246 -0.23 24.03 -9.31
C PHE A 246 0.19 25.47 -9.64
N ARG A 247 -0.68 26.24 -10.29
CA ARG A 247 -0.46 27.67 -10.54
C ARG A 247 -0.39 28.50 -9.25
N ALA A 248 -1.16 28.13 -8.22
CA ALA A 248 -1.06 28.77 -6.92
C ALA A 248 0.32 28.53 -6.29
N LEU A 249 0.82 27.30 -6.32
CA LEU A 249 2.16 26.95 -5.85
C LEU A 249 3.26 27.65 -6.63
N GLN A 250 3.12 27.84 -7.95
CA GLN A 250 4.11 28.53 -8.78
C GLN A 250 4.43 29.96 -8.28
N ARG A 251 3.47 30.63 -7.65
CA ARG A 251 3.66 31.99 -7.08
C ARG A 251 4.65 32.02 -5.90
N HIS A 252 4.90 30.88 -5.27
CA HIS A 252 5.85 30.73 -4.16
C HIS A 252 7.23 30.26 -4.60
N VAL A 253 7.45 30.00 -5.89
CA VAL A 253 8.76 29.58 -6.43
C VAL A 253 9.74 30.75 -6.33
N LYS A 254 10.88 30.49 -5.68
CA LYS A 254 12.00 31.41 -5.50
C LYS A 254 13.31 30.70 -5.87
N PRO A 255 14.43 31.44 -6.03
CA PRO A 255 15.74 30.79 -6.21
C PRO A 255 16.00 29.74 -5.12
N GLY A 256 16.41 28.53 -5.56
CA GLY A 256 16.61 27.38 -4.69
C GLY A 256 15.35 26.51 -4.47
N ILE A 257 14.22 26.82 -5.13
CA ILE A 257 13.02 25.96 -5.14
C ILE A 257 12.76 25.46 -6.57
N ALA A 258 12.71 24.13 -6.74
CA ALA A 258 12.32 23.47 -7.98
C ALA A 258 10.94 22.83 -7.79
N LEU A 259 9.89 23.42 -8.40
CA LEU A 259 8.53 22.89 -8.36
C LEU A 259 8.25 22.05 -9.60
N GLU A 260 7.87 20.79 -9.39
CA GLU A 260 7.56 19.81 -10.43
C GLU A 260 6.25 19.09 -10.09
N ARG A 261 5.59 18.47 -11.10
CA ARG A 261 4.36 17.71 -10.81
C ARG A 261 4.66 16.35 -10.19
N SER A 262 5.44 15.56 -10.88
CA SER A 262 5.79 14.19 -10.48
C SER A 262 7.08 13.77 -11.18
N ARG A 263 7.76 12.78 -10.59
CA ARG A 263 9.00 12.21 -11.13
C ARG A 263 8.95 10.69 -11.06
N GLU A 264 9.39 10.03 -12.13
CA GLU A 264 9.53 8.57 -12.18
C GLU A 264 10.68 8.08 -11.31
N ASP A 265 11.75 8.89 -11.19
CA ASP A 265 12.94 8.62 -10.39
C ASP A 265 12.81 9.02 -8.91
N PHE A 266 11.59 9.07 -8.36
CA PHE A 266 11.32 9.48 -6.98
C PHE A 266 12.17 8.71 -5.96
N ALA A 267 12.34 7.40 -6.13
CA ALA A 267 13.16 6.57 -5.24
C ALA A 267 14.64 7.00 -5.27
N ALA A 268 15.19 7.38 -6.45
CA ALA A 268 16.54 7.88 -6.59
C ALA A 268 16.70 9.26 -5.94
N LEU A 269 15.72 10.16 -6.12
CA LEU A 269 15.70 11.46 -5.45
C LEU A 269 15.71 11.28 -3.94
N LEU A 270 14.89 10.35 -3.43
CA LEU A 270 14.79 10.07 -1.99
C LEU A 270 16.09 9.49 -1.44
N ALA A 271 16.74 8.57 -2.15
CA ALA A 271 18.03 7.98 -1.75
C ALA A 271 19.15 9.03 -1.64
N ASN A 272 19.07 10.12 -2.43
CA ASN A 272 20.09 11.16 -2.51
C ASN A 272 19.77 12.43 -1.74
N CYS A 273 18.56 12.58 -1.17
CA CYS A 273 18.19 13.81 -0.47
C CYS A 273 18.81 13.90 0.94
N ALA A 274 18.98 15.10 1.43
CA ALA A 274 19.43 15.38 2.79
C ALA A 274 18.32 15.15 3.80
N LEU A 275 17.07 15.50 3.40
CA LEU A 275 15.88 15.39 4.23
C LEU A 275 14.63 15.28 3.33
N SER A 276 13.67 14.46 3.74
CA SER A 276 12.36 14.34 3.10
C SER A 276 11.28 15.00 3.96
N ILE A 277 10.38 15.76 3.32
CA ILE A 277 9.16 16.31 3.94
C ILE A 277 7.97 15.71 3.17
N SER A 278 7.11 14.94 3.83
CA SER A 278 6.03 14.26 3.10
C SER A 278 4.83 13.96 3.98
N GLN A 279 3.73 13.57 3.32
CA GLN A 279 2.64 12.86 3.99
C GLN A 279 3.08 11.44 4.37
N ALA A 280 2.39 10.82 5.35
CA ALA A 280 2.74 9.50 5.87
C ALA A 280 2.03 8.34 5.13
N GLY A 281 1.88 8.46 3.80
CA GLY A 281 1.34 7.38 2.96
C GLY A 281 2.24 6.15 2.97
N TYR A 282 1.64 4.95 2.87
CA TYR A 282 2.36 3.66 2.95
C TYR A 282 3.62 3.59 2.07
N ASN A 283 3.48 3.83 0.76
CA ASN A 283 4.61 3.70 -0.17
C ASN A 283 5.70 4.73 0.12
N THR A 284 5.32 5.98 0.36
CA THR A 284 6.28 7.05 0.67
C THR A 284 7.08 6.74 1.94
N VAL A 285 6.40 6.24 2.98
CA VAL A 285 7.07 5.84 4.22
C VAL A 285 8.00 4.65 3.99
N ALA A 286 7.55 3.61 3.29
CA ALA A 286 8.37 2.44 3.01
C ALA A 286 9.63 2.80 2.20
N GLU A 287 9.49 3.65 1.17
CA GLU A 287 10.62 4.17 0.38
C GLU A 287 11.55 5.08 1.21
N THR A 288 10.99 5.88 2.13
CA THR A 288 11.77 6.73 3.06
C THR A 288 12.62 5.88 4.01
N LEU A 289 12.04 4.80 4.54
CA LEU A 289 12.76 3.85 5.39
C LEU A 289 13.85 3.10 4.61
N GLN A 290 13.55 2.67 3.39
CA GLN A 290 14.53 2.02 2.50
C GLN A 290 15.72 2.93 2.20
N ALA A 291 15.47 4.21 1.91
CA ALA A 291 16.50 5.21 1.67
C ALA A 291 17.21 5.65 2.95
N ARG A 292 16.69 5.29 4.13
CA ARG A 292 17.21 5.71 5.44
C ARG A 292 17.39 7.23 5.54
N VAL A 293 16.50 7.96 4.93
CA VAL A 293 16.57 9.43 4.91
C VAL A 293 15.91 10.02 6.15
N ARG A 294 16.45 11.14 6.64
CA ARG A 294 15.79 11.95 7.68
C ARG A 294 14.47 12.46 7.15
N ALA A 295 13.41 12.35 7.93
CA ALA A 295 12.09 12.71 7.45
C ALA A 295 11.30 13.59 8.45
N VAL A 296 10.53 14.50 7.89
CA VAL A 296 9.42 15.16 8.56
C VAL A 296 8.13 14.65 7.92
N LEU A 297 7.29 13.98 8.70
CA LEU A 297 6.01 13.46 8.28
C LEU A 297 4.89 14.36 8.73
N VAL A 298 4.08 14.84 7.80
CA VAL A 298 2.87 15.62 8.05
C VAL A 298 1.68 14.76 7.58
N PRO A 299 1.12 13.91 8.46
CA PRO A 299 0.08 12.98 8.06
C PRO A 299 -1.18 13.73 7.65
N PHE A 300 -1.79 13.32 6.53
CA PHE A 300 -3.10 13.79 6.14
C PHE A 300 -4.16 13.22 7.09
N ALA A 301 -4.96 14.08 7.70
CA ALA A 301 -5.94 13.71 8.73
C ALA A 301 -7.38 14.13 8.40
N ALA A 302 -7.63 14.78 7.24
CA ALA A 302 -8.97 15.21 6.87
C ALA A 302 -9.90 14.01 6.60
N GLY A 303 -11.20 14.19 6.80
CA GLY A 303 -12.22 13.17 6.55
C GLY A 303 -12.18 11.97 7.52
N GLY A 304 -11.49 12.10 8.66
CA GLY A 304 -11.33 11.04 9.65
C GLY A 304 -10.31 9.97 9.25
N GLU A 305 -9.36 10.32 8.37
CA GLU A 305 -8.21 9.47 8.02
C GLU A 305 -7.32 9.28 9.26
N SER A 306 -7.10 8.05 9.66
CA SER A 306 -6.31 7.69 10.85
C SER A 306 -5.04 6.91 10.53
N GLU A 307 -4.94 6.32 9.33
CA GLU A 307 -3.85 5.43 8.98
C GLU A 307 -2.51 6.16 8.92
N GLN A 308 -2.49 7.35 8.28
CA GLN A 308 -1.28 8.13 8.16
C GLN A 308 -0.82 8.67 9.52
N THR A 309 -1.76 9.12 10.34
CA THR A 309 -1.49 9.62 11.69
C THR A 309 -0.88 8.52 12.55
N LEU A 310 -1.49 7.34 12.60
CA LEU A 310 -0.97 6.22 13.38
C LEU A 310 0.44 5.81 12.91
N ARG A 311 0.65 5.72 11.59
CA ARG A 311 1.96 5.34 11.03
C ARG A 311 3.03 6.37 11.37
N ALA A 312 2.74 7.68 11.24
CA ALA A 312 3.66 8.75 11.57
C ALA A 312 4.01 8.76 13.07
N GLN A 313 3.02 8.55 13.96
CA GLN A 313 3.23 8.43 15.40
C GLN A 313 4.17 7.29 15.75
N LEU A 314 3.92 6.09 15.21
CA LEU A 314 4.74 4.92 15.46
C LEU A 314 6.20 5.09 15.01
N LEU A 315 6.42 5.81 13.91
CA LEU A 315 7.76 6.15 13.42
C LEU A 315 8.45 7.21 14.31
N ALA A 316 7.70 8.21 14.75
CA ALA A 316 8.22 9.25 15.63
C ALA A 316 8.60 8.69 17.02
N GLU A 317 7.78 7.80 17.59
CA GLU A 317 8.07 7.09 18.84
C GLU A 317 9.38 6.29 18.79
N ARG A 318 9.77 5.81 17.59
CA ARG A 318 11.03 5.08 17.36
C ARG A 318 12.19 5.96 16.91
N GLY A 319 12.00 7.28 16.88
CA GLY A 319 13.01 8.23 16.42
C GLY A 319 13.36 8.10 14.92
N ALA A 320 12.50 7.43 14.13
CA ALA A 320 12.73 7.21 12.70
C ALA A 320 12.30 8.40 11.81
N ALA A 321 11.42 9.26 12.33
CA ALA A 321 10.99 10.48 11.66
C ALA A 321 10.56 11.53 12.70
N MET A 322 10.52 12.79 12.29
CA MET A 322 9.78 13.84 13.03
C MET A 322 8.34 13.85 12.52
N MET A 323 7.38 13.92 13.43
CA MET A 323 5.97 14.09 13.09
C MET A 323 5.55 15.52 13.41
N LEU A 324 4.78 16.12 12.51
CA LEU A 324 4.07 17.38 12.70
C LEU A 324 2.60 17.15 12.33
N ASP A 325 1.69 17.35 13.27
CA ASP A 325 0.27 17.24 13.02
C ASP A 325 -0.20 18.26 11.97
N GLU A 326 -1.08 17.83 11.05
CA GLU A 326 -1.62 18.70 10.00
C GLU A 326 -2.33 19.94 10.58
N SER A 327 -2.97 19.80 11.74
CA SER A 327 -3.63 20.89 12.45
C SER A 327 -2.63 21.94 12.99
N ALA A 328 -1.40 21.51 13.30
CA ALA A 328 -0.31 22.37 13.78
C ALA A 328 0.61 22.85 12.65
N LEU A 329 0.27 22.57 11.38
CA LEU A 329 1.08 22.97 10.24
C LEU A 329 1.07 24.48 10.04
N THR A 330 2.13 25.15 10.49
CA THR A 330 2.49 26.53 10.18
C THR A 330 3.89 26.58 9.59
N VAL A 331 4.28 27.71 9.05
CA VAL A 331 5.64 27.93 8.51
C VAL A 331 6.69 27.74 9.61
N GLU A 332 6.44 28.30 10.79
CA GLU A 332 7.34 28.26 11.95
C GLU A 332 7.49 26.84 12.50
N ASN A 333 6.38 26.15 12.72
CA ASN A 333 6.38 24.78 13.25
C ASN A 333 7.06 23.81 12.29
N LEU A 334 6.82 23.98 10.97
CA LEU A 334 7.47 23.16 9.96
C LEU A 334 8.98 23.43 9.89
N ALA A 335 9.38 24.71 9.96
CA ALA A 335 10.81 25.08 10.00
C ALA A 335 11.51 24.48 11.23
N GLU A 336 10.87 24.53 12.39
CA GLU A 336 11.40 23.90 13.60
C GLU A 336 11.53 22.37 13.45
N ALA A 337 10.50 21.70 12.94
CA ALA A 337 10.52 20.24 12.68
C ALA A 337 11.65 19.85 11.71
N VAL A 338 11.84 20.62 10.64
CA VAL A 338 12.94 20.43 9.68
C VAL A 338 14.29 20.62 10.36
N ASN A 339 14.45 21.67 11.17
CA ASN A 339 15.71 21.94 11.88
C ASN A 339 16.06 20.83 12.90
N ARG A 340 15.05 20.26 13.56
CA ARG A 340 15.22 19.12 14.47
C ARG A 340 15.58 17.86 13.67
N ALA A 341 14.87 17.56 12.59
CA ALA A 341 15.14 16.41 11.73
C ALA A 341 16.53 16.47 11.10
N ALA A 342 16.98 17.66 10.66
CA ALA A 342 18.31 17.85 10.08
C ALA A 342 19.45 17.50 11.04
N ARG A 343 19.25 17.66 12.34
CA ARG A 343 20.22 17.31 13.41
C ARG A 343 20.08 15.87 13.91
N ALA A 344 18.98 15.21 13.65
CA ALA A 344 18.72 13.84 14.10
C ALA A 344 19.63 12.84 13.38
N PRO A 345 19.91 11.67 13.96
CA PRO A 345 20.55 10.58 13.24
C PRO A 345 19.66 10.10 12.09
N ARG A 346 20.26 9.41 11.12
CA ARG A 346 19.47 8.68 10.10
C ARG A 346 18.78 7.48 10.76
N PRO A 347 17.59 7.05 10.26
CA PRO A 347 16.93 5.84 10.74
C PRO A 347 17.85 4.61 10.66
N PRO A 348 17.81 3.68 11.63
CA PRO A 348 18.57 2.44 11.58
C PRO A 348 18.12 1.57 10.39
N ALA A 349 19.05 0.75 9.86
CA ALA A 349 18.78 -0.08 8.68
C ALA A 349 17.81 -1.24 8.97
N ASP A 350 17.80 -1.70 10.22
CA ASP A 350 17.07 -2.87 10.70
C ASP A 350 15.75 -2.51 11.42
N LEU A 351 15.30 -1.27 11.28
CA LEU A 351 14.09 -0.78 11.95
C LEU A 351 12.85 -1.60 11.58
N VAL A 352 12.73 -1.97 10.31
CA VAL A 352 11.63 -2.78 9.76
C VAL A 352 12.17 -3.74 8.70
N ASP A 353 11.41 -4.81 8.46
CA ASP A 353 11.61 -5.68 7.31
C ASP A 353 11.06 -5.01 6.05
N LEU A 354 11.90 -4.86 5.03
CA LEU A 354 11.58 -4.25 3.73
C LEU A 354 11.53 -5.28 2.59
N ASP A 355 11.60 -6.56 2.91
CA ASP A 355 11.65 -7.65 1.94
C ASP A 355 10.26 -8.21 1.58
N GLY A 356 9.23 -7.43 1.84
CA GLY A 356 7.84 -7.84 1.76
C GLY A 356 7.41 -8.37 0.40
N ALA A 357 8.01 -7.89 -0.68
CA ALA A 357 7.69 -8.36 -2.03
C ALA A 357 8.16 -9.81 -2.25
N ARG A 358 9.42 -10.12 -1.93
CA ARG A 358 10.00 -11.46 -2.01
C ARG A 358 9.28 -12.42 -1.05
N ARG A 359 9.10 -12.01 0.20
CA ARG A 359 8.43 -12.85 1.21
C ARG A 359 6.98 -13.18 0.85
N THR A 360 6.28 -12.26 0.19
CA THR A 360 4.93 -12.52 -0.34
C THR A 360 4.94 -13.66 -1.38
N ALA A 361 5.90 -13.63 -2.30
CA ALA A 361 6.01 -14.67 -3.32
C ALA A 361 6.35 -16.05 -2.69
N GLU A 362 7.25 -16.07 -1.72
CA GLU A 362 7.58 -17.28 -0.96
C GLU A 362 6.37 -17.86 -0.23
N LEU A 363 5.65 -17.03 0.54
CA LEU A 363 4.47 -17.47 1.30
C LEU A 363 3.37 -18.01 0.39
N ILE A 364 3.10 -17.36 -0.74
CA ILE A 364 2.11 -17.87 -1.72
C ILE A 364 2.54 -19.24 -2.25
N GLY A 365 3.82 -19.42 -2.55
CA GLY A 365 4.38 -20.70 -2.97
C GLY A 365 4.27 -21.81 -1.90
N GLU A 366 4.61 -21.46 -0.65
CA GLU A 366 4.49 -22.35 0.52
C GLU A 366 3.04 -22.80 0.74
N PHE A 367 2.09 -21.85 0.76
CA PHE A 367 0.67 -22.14 0.98
C PHE A 367 0.05 -22.97 -0.14
N TRP A 368 0.40 -22.65 -1.39
CA TRP A 368 -0.09 -23.43 -2.53
C TRP A 368 0.47 -24.87 -2.51
N SER A 369 1.75 -25.04 -2.18
CA SER A 369 2.38 -26.35 -2.06
C SER A 369 1.76 -27.15 -0.93
N ALA A 370 1.55 -26.54 0.24
CA ALA A 370 0.90 -27.20 1.38
C ALA A 370 -0.55 -27.62 1.06
N LYS A 371 -1.30 -26.78 0.33
CA LYS A 371 -2.68 -27.07 -0.08
C LYS A 371 -2.78 -28.26 -1.05
N ASN A 372 -1.77 -28.48 -1.88
CA ASN A 372 -1.75 -29.51 -2.92
C ASN A 372 -0.92 -30.75 -2.55
N GLN A 373 -0.35 -30.81 -1.34
CA GLN A 373 0.29 -32.03 -0.87
C GLN A 373 -0.76 -33.12 -0.64
N PRO A 374 -0.52 -34.34 -1.14
CA PRO A 374 -1.39 -35.47 -0.79
C PRO A 374 -1.36 -35.69 0.72
N PRO A 375 -2.49 -36.07 1.35
CA PRO A 375 -2.51 -36.37 2.77
C PRO A 375 -1.40 -37.38 3.09
N ALA A 376 -0.59 -37.11 4.13
CA ALA A 376 0.47 -37.99 4.56
C ALA A 376 -0.13 -39.42 4.74
N ALA A 377 0.47 -40.39 4.08
CA ALA A 377 0.03 -41.80 4.22
C ALA A 377 0.01 -42.12 5.73
N PRO A 378 -1.04 -42.78 6.25
CA PRO A 378 -1.09 -43.18 7.64
C PRO A 378 0.16 -44.03 7.92
N SER A 379 0.93 -43.60 8.94
CA SER A 379 2.12 -44.40 9.32
C SER A 379 1.67 -45.82 9.59
N ALA A 380 2.18 -46.77 8.81
CA ALA A 380 1.92 -48.20 9.04
C ALA A 380 2.37 -48.52 10.48
N ARG A 381 1.42 -48.65 11.39
CA ARG A 381 1.71 -49.17 12.72
C ARG A 381 2.38 -50.52 12.49
N GLY A 382 3.63 -50.61 12.87
CA GLY A 382 4.40 -51.84 12.85
C GLY A 382 3.63 -52.99 13.53
N PRO A 383 3.88 -54.24 13.15
CA PRO A 383 3.15 -55.38 13.67
C PRO A 383 3.28 -55.41 15.20
N LEU A 384 2.13 -55.50 15.86
CA LEU A 384 2.04 -55.74 17.31
C LEU A 384 2.80 -57.07 17.60
N TYR A 385 3.97 -56.95 18.22
CA TYR A 385 4.70 -58.10 18.74
C TYR A 385 3.85 -58.79 19.81
N ARG A 386 3.22 -59.92 19.43
CA ARG A 386 2.60 -60.84 20.40
C ARG A 386 3.72 -61.68 21.03
N GLY A 387 4.09 -61.31 22.27
CA GLY A 387 5.00 -62.15 23.07
C GLY A 387 4.43 -63.55 23.33
N PRO A 388 5.30 -64.55 23.58
CA PRO A 388 4.86 -65.93 23.75
C PRO A 388 4.04 -66.10 25.04
N LYS A 389 2.91 -66.80 24.91
CA LYS A 389 2.11 -67.25 26.06
C LYS A 389 2.91 -68.32 26.81
N ARG A 390 3.13 -68.14 28.10
CA ARG A 390 3.40 -69.17 29.12
C ARG A 390 2.16 -69.40 29.93
#